data_fc68925917d50fa3fbcedd3ee745b6fe
#
_entry.id   fc68925917d50fa3fbcedd3ee745b6fe
#
_cell.length_a   1.000
_cell.length_b   1.000
_cell.length_c   1.000
_cell.angle_alpha   90.00
_cell.angle_beta   90.00
_cell.angle_gamma   90.00
#
_symmetry.space_group_name_H-M   'P 1'
#
loop_
_entity.id
_entity.type
_entity.pdbx_description
1 polymer ?
#
loop_
_entity_poly.entity_id
_entity_poly.type
_entity_poly.pdbx_seq_one_letter_code
_entity_poly.pdbx_strand_id
1 'polypeptide(L)'
;DISGVKLWAGNQPVSTSLQRKLLDRELRQPLETSLVAEDGVSAASLALAFEELLGGGSALLPLLQPHAQRLASLIKGLTLHPVAQLLLTAAQTARPEHYAHAVAAMALNGALMAAGGGDDAAVRLALLCGLLHDVGEMYIGPEHGEAEADRDLDFASYQQLVVHPHVGSLLLAQLTNYPADVARAVAEHHERLDQSGYPNALAGGQMSTQGRLLAVTEATLNALRSPYSHLLHASVALRAVPGEFDLVWVGKITQAASAQPPQSAVMEPEDIQQRLAALSEVLASAESRVSALAAQAQLPALQQALELAEFLLGRLRTGWNESGLWNPSALLSADAAEVEALEDELYFRLRGVQRAALLRAGTLPAPQAQQLQDLCDSLAMGG
;
A
#
# COMPACT_ATOMS: atom_id res chain seq x y z
N ASP A 1 -9.50 17.27 30.84
CA ASP A 1 -10.68 17.13 29.98
C ASP A 1 -11.16 18.48 29.48
N ILE A 2 -12.17 18.51 28.64
CA ILE A 2 -12.77 19.74 28.08
C ILE A 2 -13.40 20.63 29.16
N SER A 3 -13.81 20.08 30.32
CA SER A 3 -14.37 20.83 31.45
C SER A 3 -13.29 21.49 32.30
N GLY A 4 -12.00 21.35 31.97
CA GLY A 4 -10.88 21.92 32.70
C GLY A 4 -10.40 21.07 33.89
N VAL A 5 -10.99 19.90 34.11
CA VAL A 5 -10.56 19.00 35.18
C VAL A 5 -9.24 18.33 34.79
N LYS A 6 -8.24 18.44 35.68
CA LYS A 6 -6.96 17.73 35.51
C LYS A 6 -7.16 16.26 35.78
N LEU A 7 -6.98 15.43 34.78
CA LEU A 7 -7.18 13.98 34.86
C LEU A 7 -6.01 13.26 35.50
N TRP A 8 -4.77 13.72 35.25
CA TRP A 8 -3.55 13.10 35.77
C TRP A 8 -2.41 14.11 35.97
N ALA A 9 -1.45 13.76 36.81
CA ALA A 9 -0.23 14.56 36.97
C ALA A 9 0.75 14.25 35.83
N GLY A 10 1.50 15.27 35.39
CA GLY A 10 2.57 15.08 34.40
C GLY A 10 3.68 14.16 34.92
N ASN A 11 4.39 13.51 34.01
CA ASN A 11 5.52 12.61 34.31
C ASN A 11 5.18 11.46 35.27
N GLN A 12 3.96 10.92 35.18
CA GLN A 12 3.53 9.76 35.92
C GLN A 12 3.18 8.61 34.94
N PRO A 13 3.54 7.36 35.25
CA PRO A 13 3.23 6.24 34.37
C PRO A 13 1.70 6.09 34.20
N VAL A 14 1.30 5.68 33.00
CA VAL A 14 -0.11 5.40 32.67
C VAL A 14 -0.50 4.06 33.26
N SER A 15 -1.37 4.06 34.27
CA SER A 15 -1.95 2.86 34.85
C SER A 15 -3.23 2.46 34.13
N THR A 16 -3.64 1.17 34.29
CA THR A 16 -4.92 0.67 33.75
C THR A 16 -6.12 1.50 34.25
N SER A 17 -6.07 1.97 35.49
CA SER A 17 -7.14 2.82 36.04
C SER A 17 -7.17 4.22 35.39
N LEU A 18 -6.00 4.76 35.03
CA LEU A 18 -5.90 6.00 34.27
C LEU A 18 -6.41 5.81 32.83
N GLN A 19 -6.03 4.73 32.19
CA GLN A 19 -6.49 4.42 30.84
C GLN A 19 -8.03 4.42 30.78
N ARG A 20 -8.70 3.73 31.70
CA ARG A 20 -10.18 3.74 31.79
C ARG A 20 -10.74 5.16 31.97
N LYS A 21 -10.14 5.96 32.87
CA LYS A 21 -10.58 7.36 33.07
C LYS A 21 -10.40 8.24 31.82
N LEU A 22 -9.38 7.98 31.02
CA LEU A 22 -9.14 8.72 29.78
C LEU A 22 -10.18 8.35 28.71
N LEU A 23 -10.53 7.06 28.60
CA LEU A 23 -11.56 6.57 27.66
C LEU A 23 -12.97 7.11 27.99
N ASP A 24 -13.27 7.32 29.28
CA ASP A 24 -14.56 7.82 29.75
C ASP A 24 -14.70 9.36 29.69
N ARG A 25 -13.71 10.07 29.15
CA ARG A 25 -13.66 11.54 29.16
C ARG A 25 -13.32 12.10 27.79
N GLU A 26 -13.99 13.19 27.46
CA GLU A 26 -13.62 14.00 26.31
C GLU A 26 -12.38 14.85 26.63
N LEU A 27 -11.30 14.63 25.90
CA LEU A 27 -10.02 15.28 26.15
C LEU A 27 -9.95 16.64 25.43
N ARG A 28 -9.31 17.60 26.08
CA ARG A 28 -9.10 18.95 25.48
C ARG A 28 -8.06 18.93 24.35
N GLN A 29 -7.14 17.98 24.40
CA GLN A 29 -6.08 17.78 23.42
C GLN A 29 -6.02 16.30 23.06
N PRO A 30 -5.59 15.93 21.86
CA PRO A 30 -5.36 14.55 21.49
C PRO A 30 -4.44 13.84 22.51
N LEU A 31 -4.74 12.59 22.79
CA LEU A 31 -4.02 11.80 23.80
C LEU A 31 -2.55 11.67 23.43
N GLU A 32 -2.26 11.52 22.15
CA GLU A 32 -0.93 11.35 21.56
C GLU A 32 0.02 12.52 21.90
N THR A 33 -0.51 13.74 22.03
CA THR A 33 0.28 14.92 22.40
C THR A 33 0.60 14.98 23.89
N SER A 34 -0.05 14.13 24.69
CA SER A 34 0.06 14.12 26.14
C SER A 34 0.82 12.90 26.68
N LEU A 35 1.13 11.93 25.82
CA LEU A 35 1.85 10.70 26.17
C LEU A 35 3.27 10.73 25.60
N VAL A 36 4.19 10.10 26.33
CA VAL A 36 5.57 9.86 25.89
C VAL A 36 5.89 8.40 26.18
N ALA A 37 6.45 7.70 25.22
CA ALA A 37 7.00 6.38 25.42
C ALA A 37 8.41 6.49 26.05
N GLU A 38 8.59 5.98 27.26
CA GLU A 38 9.84 6.11 28.02
C GLU A 38 11.00 5.34 27.33
N ASP A 39 10.76 4.09 26.96
CA ASP A 39 11.71 3.21 26.24
C ASP A 39 11.20 2.93 24.81
N GLY A 40 10.70 3.95 24.14
CA GLY A 40 10.06 3.82 22.84
C GLY A 40 11.04 3.69 21.66
N VAL A 41 10.47 3.45 20.49
CA VAL A 41 11.19 3.41 19.22
C VAL A 41 12.03 4.67 19.07
N SER A 42 13.30 4.49 18.76
CA SER A 42 14.31 5.54 18.63
C SER A 42 15.11 5.37 17.35
N ALA A 43 15.88 6.39 16.96
CA ALA A 43 16.81 6.27 15.83
C ALA A 43 17.82 5.11 16.02
N ALA A 44 18.19 4.82 17.27
CA ALA A 44 19.08 3.70 17.56
C ALA A 44 18.39 2.34 17.35
N SER A 45 17.13 2.17 17.84
CA SER A 45 16.39 0.94 17.63
C SER A 45 15.99 0.74 16.16
N LEU A 46 15.69 1.82 15.42
CA LEU A 46 15.48 1.75 13.97
C LEU A 46 16.73 1.33 13.21
N ALA A 47 17.92 1.79 13.64
CA ALA A 47 19.18 1.36 13.04
C ALA A 47 19.44 -0.13 13.28
N LEU A 48 19.11 -0.65 14.47
CA LEU A 48 19.21 -2.09 14.76
C LEU A 48 18.21 -2.89 13.90
N ALA A 49 16.96 -2.46 13.81
CA ALA A 49 15.95 -3.11 12.96
C ALA A 49 16.38 -3.11 11.47
N PHE A 50 17.01 -2.04 11.00
CA PHE A 50 17.60 -1.99 9.66
C PHE A 50 18.76 -2.98 9.49
N GLU A 51 19.64 -3.11 10.47
CA GLU A 51 20.74 -4.10 10.48
C GLU A 51 20.18 -5.53 10.46
N GLU A 52 19.11 -5.81 11.21
CA GLU A 52 18.40 -7.10 11.18
C GLU A 52 17.79 -7.39 9.81
N LEU A 53 17.15 -6.40 9.16
CA LEU A 53 16.62 -6.52 7.81
C LEU A 53 17.71 -6.87 6.80
N LEU A 54 18.90 -6.28 6.92
CA LEU A 54 20.05 -6.59 6.06
C LEU A 54 20.61 -8.01 6.32
N GLY A 55 20.51 -8.54 7.54
CA GLY A 55 20.97 -9.89 7.90
C GLY A 55 19.95 -11.00 7.61
N GLY A 56 18.69 -10.68 7.42
CA GLY A 56 17.58 -11.62 7.40
C GLY A 56 17.28 -12.31 6.05
N GLY A 57 18.12 -12.16 5.03
CA GLY A 57 17.87 -12.79 3.71
C GLY A 57 16.69 -12.19 2.94
N SER A 58 16.32 -10.95 3.23
CA SER A 58 15.21 -10.23 2.58
C SER A 58 15.41 -10.12 1.07
N ALA A 59 14.33 -10.26 0.30
CA ALA A 59 14.28 -10.01 -1.14
C ALA A 59 14.71 -8.57 -1.51
N LEU A 60 14.67 -7.64 -0.55
CA LEU A 60 15.09 -6.25 -0.74
C LEU A 60 16.61 -6.05 -0.75
N LEU A 61 17.40 -7.04 -0.32
CA LEU A 61 18.86 -6.90 -0.19
C LEU A 61 19.57 -6.32 -1.42
N PRO A 62 19.23 -6.71 -2.66
CA PRO A 62 19.87 -6.14 -3.85
C PRO A 62 19.67 -4.63 -3.99
N LEU A 63 18.56 -4.09 -3.47
CA LEU A 63 18.25 -2.66 -3.45
C LEU A 63 18.89 -1.93 -2.27
N LEU A 64 18.98 -2.59 -1.11
CA LEU A 64 19.43 -1.98 0.13
C LEU A 64 20.96 -1.97 0.27
N GLN A 65 21.64 -3.08 -0.05
CA GLN A 65 23.07 -3.26 0.17
C GLN A 65 23.96 -2.18 -0.46
N PRO A 66 23.73 -1.72 -1.71
CA PRO A 66 24.56 -0.67 -2.31
C PRO A 66 24.56 0.65 -1.53
N HIS A 67 23.52 0.88 -0.72
CA HIS A 67 23.32 2.10 0.06
C HIS A 67 23.38 1.90 1.57
N ALA A 68 23.63 0.67 2.05
CA ALA A 68 23.48 0.26 3.44
C ALA A 68 24.24 1.15 4.44
N GLN A 69 25.50 1.46 4.17
CA GLN A 69 26.32 2.30 5.05
C GLN A 69 25.76 3.72 5.16
N ARG A 70 25.34 4.32 4.04
CA ARG A 70 24.76 5.65 3.99
C ARG A 70 23.41 5.68 4.73
N LEU A 71 22.53 4.70 4.47
CA LEU A 71 21.22 4.59 5.11
C LEU A 71 21.38 4.41 6.63
N ALA A 72 22.25 3.50 7.08
CA ALA A 72 22.51 3.29 8.52
C ALA A 72 22.96 4.59 9.22
N SER A 73 23.83 5.36 8.58
CA SER A 73 24.27 6.66 9.11
C SER A 73 23.12 7.67 9.21
N LEU A 74 22.29 7.74 8.17
CA LEU A 74 21.15 8.68 8.11
C LEU A 74 20.03 8.27 9.08
N ILE A 75 19.75 6.97 9.23
CA ILE A 75 18.77 6.44 10.20
C ILE A 75 19.19 6.77 11.63
N LYS A 76 20.47 6.60 11.98
CA LYS A 76 21.00 6.99 13.31
C LYS A 76 20.86 8.48 13.60
N GLY A 77 20.80 9.30 12.57
CA GLY A 77 20.58 10.76 12.67
C GLY A 77 19.13 11.21 12.55
N LEU A 78 18.15 10.31 12.46
CA LEU A 78 16.74 10.69 12.39
C LEU A 78 16.27 11.28 13.73
N THR A 79 15.46 12.32 13.64
CA THR A 79 14.77 12.90 14.81
C THR A 79 13.30 12.50 14.75
N LEU A 80 12.87 11.65 15.68
CA LEU A 80 11.47 11.27 15.79
C LEU A 80 10.71 12.27 16.66
N HIS A 81 9.58 12.75 16.13
CA HIS A 81 8.65 13.54 16.94
C HIS A 81 8.00 12.63 18.01
N PRO A 82 7.74 13.10 19.24
CA PRO A 82 7.17 12.27 20.32
C PRO A 82 5.89 11.52 19.93
N VAL A 83 5.00 12.13 19.15
CA VAL A 83 3.78 11.49 18.64
C VAL A 83 4.12 10.31 17.71
N ALA A 84 5.04 10.51 16.77
CA ALA A 84 5.49 9.45 15.87
C ALA A 84 6.18 8.31 16.65
N GLN A 85 7.03 8.67 17.62
CA GLN A 85 7.66 7.70 18.52
C GLN A 85 6.64 6.87 19.28
N LEU A 86 5.60 7.51 19.83
CA LEU A 86 4.51 6.83 20.54
C LEU A 86 3.78 5.84 19.64
N LEU A 87 3.37 6.27 18.43
CA LEU A 87 2.64 5.43 17.48
C LEU A 87 3.47 4.24 17.00
N LEU A 88 4.75 4.46 16.65
CA LEU A 88 5.67 3.39 16.26
C LEU A 88 5.93 2.40 17.40
N THR A 89 6.01 2.88 18.65
CA THR A 89 6.18 2.04 19.83
C THR A 89 4.93 1.19 20.08
N ALA A 90 3.75 1.78 19.90
CA ALA A 90 2.49 1.05 19.98
C ALA A 90 2.39 -0.01 18.87
N ALA A 91 2.79 0.33 17.63
CA ALA A 91 2.86 -0.61 16.53
C ALA A 91 3.84 -1.76 16.84
N GLN A 92 5.06 -1.47 17.27
CA GLN A 92 6.07 -2.47 17.64
C GLN A 92 5.55 -3.47 18.69
N THR A 93 4.75 -2.99 19.65
CA THR A 93 4.26 -3.80 20.76
C THR A 93 3.00 -4.58 20.41
N ALA A 94 2.05 -3.94 19.71
CA ALA A 94 0.71 -4.48 19.48
C ALA A 94 0.53 -5.08 18.07
N ARG A 95 1.34 -4.64 17.11
CA ARG A 95 1.26 -5.02 15.68
C ARG A 95 2.67 -5.17 15.09
N PRO A 96 3.43 -6.20 15.49
CA PRO A 96 4.84 -6.35 15.09
C PRO A 96 5.04 -6.45 13.57
N GLU A 97 4.11 -7.07 12.84
CA GLU A 97 4.14 -7.15 11.37
C GLU A 97 4.02 -5.75 10.72
N HIS A 98 3.13 -4.91 11.23
CA HIS A 98 2.99 -3.54 10.79
C HIS A 98 4.26 -2.70 11.06
N TYR A 99 4.89 -2.88 12.23
CA TYR A 99 6.18 -2.24 12.53
C TYR A 99 7.30 -2.73 11.60
N ALA A 100 7.38 -4.04 11.36
CA ALA A 100 8.35 -4.61 10.42
C ALA A 100 8.15 -4.07 9.00
N HIS A 101 6.90 -3.94 8.55
CA HIS A 101 6.55 -3.31 7.28
C HIS A 101 7.01 -1.84 7.22
N ALA A 102 6.75 -1.06 8.24
CA ALA A 102 7.20 0.34 8.33
C ALA A 102 8.74 0.46 8.25
N VAL A 103 9.49 -0.45 8.88
CA VAL A 103 10.96 -0.50 8.78
C VAL A 103 11.41 -0.88 7.37
N ALA A 104 10.78 -1.84 6.72
CA ALA A 104 11.06 -2.22 5.35
C ALA A 104 10.77 -1.09 4.36
N ALA A 105 9.62 -0.40 4.53
CA ALA A 105 9.24 0.77 3.73
C ALA A 105 10.22 1.93 3.93
N MET A 106 10.62 2.23 5.16
CA MET A 106 11.68 3.20 5.46
C MET A 106 12.95 2.88 4.68
N ALA A 107 13.43 1.65 4.78
CA ALA A 107 14.68 1.22 4.17
C ALA A 107 14.61 1.29 2.63
N LEU A 108 13.55 0.75 2.03
CA LEU A 108 13.38 0.72 0.58
C LEU A 108 13.20 2.13 0.01
N ASN A 109 12.35 2.96 0.62
CA ASN A 109 12.11 4.33 0.18
C ASN A 109 13.40 5.16 0.22
N GLY A 110 14.18 5.03 1.28
CA GLY A 110 15.49 5.64 1.40
C GLY A 110 16.50 5.14 0.36
N ALA A 111 16.53 3.82 0.10
CA ALA A 111 17.42 3.22 -0.88
C ALA A 111 17.10 3.66 -2.31
N LEU A 112 15.83 3.69 -2.68
CA LEU A 112 15.38 4.17 -4.00
C LEU A 112 15.73 5.65 -4.20
N MET A 113 15.51 6.50 -3.20
CA MET A 113 15.91 7.90 -3.26
C MET A 113 17.43 8.05 -3.41
N ALA A 114 18.22 7.27 -2.67
CA ALA A 114 19.69 7.27 -2.80
C ALA A 114 20.14 6.79 -4.19
N ALA A 115 19.52 5.72 -4.71
CA ALA A 115 19.77 5.20 -6.06
C ALA A 115 19.36 6.19 -7.17
N GLY A 116 18.40 7.07 -6.90
CA GLY A 116 18.00 8.16 -7.77
C GLY A 116 18.95 9.38 -7.71
N GLY A 117 19.99 9.35 -6.90
CA GLY A 117 20.95 10.44 -6.76
C GLY A 117 20.52 11.53 -5.76
N GLY A 118 19.53 11.26 -4.91
CA GLY A 118 19.10 12.19 -3.85
C GLY A 118 20.23 12.51 -2.88
N ASP A 119 20.30 13.76 -2.45
CA ASP A 119 21.21 14.19 -1.37
C ASP A 119 20.75 13.64 -0.01
N ASP A 120 21.52 13.91 1.05
CA ASP A 120 21.20 13.39 2.39
C ASP A 120 19.90 13.96 2.97
N ALA A 121 19.51 15.15 2.57
CA ALA A 121 18.25 15.75 3.01
C ALA A 121 17.06 15.03 2.33
N ALA A 122 17.15 14.79 1.03
CA ALA A 122 16.14 14.06 0.27
C ALA A 122 16.01 12.60 0.76
N VAL A 123 17.14 11.93 1.05
CA VAL A 123 17.11 10.57 1.58
C VAL A 123 16.52 10.53 2.99
N ARG A 124 16.85 11.48 3.89
CA ARG A 124 16.21 11.55 5.21
C ARG A 124 14.70 11.77 5.12
N LEU A 125 14.27 12.62 4.19
CA LEU A 125 12.83 12.84 3.96
C LEU A 125 12.17 11.55 3.47
N ALA A 126 12.79 10.84 2.53
CA ALA A 126 12.30 9.55 2.02
C ALA A 126 12.24 8.49 3.14
N LEU A 127 13.26 8.40 3.99
CA LEU A 127 13.26 7.51 5.17
C LEU A 127 12.07 7.80 6.10
N LEU A 128 11.79 9.07 6.39
CA LEU A 128 10.66 9.46 7.23
C LEU A 128 9.31 9.16 6.56
N CYS A 129 9.17 9.44 5.26
CA CYS A 129 7.96 9.11 4.52
C CYS A 129 7.67 7.60 4.57
N GLY A 130 8.68 6.76 4.29
CA GLY A 130 8.53 5.31 4.35
C GLY A 130 8.23 4.79 5.77
N LEU A 131 8.87 5.35 6.80
CA LEU A 131 8.64 4.95 8.20
C LEU A 131 7.22 5.26 8.69
N LEU A 132 6.63 6.34 8.20
CA LEU A 132 5.40 6.91 8.75
C LEU A 132 4.17 6.74 7.83
N HIS A 133 4.30 6.06 6.67
CA HIS A 133 3.24 6.03 5.68
C HIS A 133 1.94 5.42 6.21
N ASP A 134 2.05 4.37 7.02
CA ASP A 134 0.93 3.61 7.56
C ASP A 134 0.56 3.96 9.01
N VAL A 135 1.06 5.06 9.57
CA VAL A 135 0.68 5.43 10.96
C VAL A 135 -0.83 5.60 11.14
N GLY A 136 -1.57 5.86 10.07
CA GLY A 136 -3.02 5.93 10.07
C GLY A 136 -3.70 4.60 10.37
N GLU A 137 -3.07 3.47 10.07
CA GLU A 137 -3.58 2.13 10.40
C GLU A 137 -3.69 1.88 11.90
N MET A 138 -2.95 2.61 12.73
CA MET A 138 -3.09 2.52 14.18
C MET A 138 -4.47 2.95 14.70
N TYR A 139 -5.31 3.55 13.85
CA TYR A 139 -6.66 4.03 14.14
C TYR A 139 -7.77 3.17 13.52
N ILE A 140 -7.40 2.09 12.84
CA ILE A 140 -8.34 1.08 12.35
C ILE A 140 -8.12 -0.24 13.12
N GLY A 141 -9.09 -1.15 13.06
CA GLY A 141 -8.96 -2.47 13.70
C GLY A 141 -7.73 -3.23 13.15
N PRO A 142 -6.96 -3.93 13.99
CA PRO A 142 -5.77 -4.65 13.52
C PRO A 142 -6.08 -5.67 12.41
N GLU A 143 -7.26 -6.27 12.45
CA GLU A 143 -7.76 -7.20 11.42
C GLU A 143 -7.99 -6.56 10.05
N HIS A 144 -7.89 -5.24 9.93
CA HIS A 144 -8.10 -4.48 8.70
C HIS A 144 -6.81 -3.86 8.12
N GLY A 145 -5.67 -4.01 8.81
CA GLY A 145 -4.39 -3.46 8.38
C GLY A 145 -3.80 -4.21 7.18
N GLU A 146 -3.05 -3.51 6.33
CA GLU A 146 -2.41 -4.11 5.15
C GLU A 146 -1.35 -5.15 5.49
N ALA A 147 -0.56 -4.91 6.55
CA ALA A 147 0.52 -5.80 6.95
C ALA A 147 0.04 -7.14 7.51
N GLU A 148 -1.15 -7.17 8.10
CA GLU A 148 -1.73 -8.34 8.75
C GLU A 148 -2.83 -9.00 7.89
N ALA A 149 -3.32 -8.29 6.88
CA ALA A 149 -4.36 -8.79 5.99
C ALA A 149 -3.80 -9.71 4.92
N ASP A 150 -4.47 -10.81 4.68
CA ASP A 150 -4.31 -11.54 3.43
C ASP A 150 -4.65 -10.62 2.25
N ARG A 151 -4.03 -10.85 1.08
CA ARG A 151 -4.33 -10.10 -0.16
C ARG A 151 -5.83 -10.14 -0.52
N ASP A 152 -6.61 -11.00 0.11
CA ASP A 152 -8.04 -11.21 -0.07
C ASP A 152 -8.92 -10.52 0.98
N LEU A 153 -8.61 -9.25 1.32
CA LEU A 153 -9.47 -8.43 2.18
C LEU A 153 -10.92 -8.45 1.69
N ASP A 154 -11.85 -8.75 2.61
CA ASP A 154 -13.25 -8.55 2.33
C ASP A 154 -13.61 -7.07 2.18
N PHE A 155 -14.81 -6.81 1.68
CA PHE A 155 -15.23 -5.44 1.42
C PHE A 155 -15.32 -4.56 2.68
N ALA A 156 -15.78 -5.12 3.80
CA ALA A 156 -15.91 -4.38 5.07
C ALA A 156 -14.53 -3.97 5.61
N SER A 157 -13.56 -4.87 5.57
CA SER A 157 -12.17 -4.60 5.91
C SER A 157 -11.55 -3.56 4.98
N TYR A 158 -11.81 -3.66 3.68
CA TYR A 158 -11.31 -2.69 2.71
C TYR A 158 -11.88 -1.28 2.93
N GLN A 159 -13.14 -1.15 3.33
CA GLN A 159 -13.73 0.15 3.70
C GLN A 159 -13.00 0.80 4.89
N GLN A 160 -12.55 0.01 5.85
CA GLN A 160 -11.78 0.52 6.97
C GLN A 160 -10.36 0.90 6.52
N LEU A 161 -9.75 0.05 5.71
CA LEU A 161 -8.38 0.26 5.25
C LEU A 161 -8.21 1.53 4.42
N VAL A 162 -9.07 1.78 3.46
CA VAL A 162 -8.92 2.86 2.46
C VAL A 162 -8.85 4.28 3.05
N VAL A 163 -9.19 4.46 4.32
CA VAL A 163 -9.13 5.77 4.99
C VAL A 163 -7.78 6.05 5.67
N HIS A 164 -6.91 5.04 5.87
CA HIS A 164 -5.67 5.22 6.63
C HIS A 164 -4.70 6.26 6.03
N PRO A 165 -4.56 6.45 4.69
CA PRO A 165 -3.69 7.48 4.16
C PRO A 165 -4.12 8.88 4.58
N HIS A 166 -5.43 9.13 4.57
CA HIS A 166 -6.00 10.39 5.01
C HIS A 166 -5.81 10.61 6.52
N VAL A 167 -6.10 9.59 7.34
CA VAL A 167 -5.91 9.64 8.80
C VAL A 167 -4.45 9.88 9.15
N GLY A 168 -3.52 9.13 8.54
CA GLY A 168 -2.08 9.30 8.75
C GLY A 168 -1.59 10.70 8.39
N SER A 169 -2.03 11.22 7.24
CA SER A 169 -1.71 12.59 6.81
C SER A 169 -2.21 13.65 7.81
N LEU A 170 -3.44 13.53 8.29
CA LEU A 170 -4.01 14.45 9.28
C LEU A 170 -3.24 14.41 10.61
N LEU A 171 -2.91 13.23 11.11
CA LEU A 171 -2.12 13.03 12.32
C LEU A 171 -0.77 13.74 12.21
N LEU A 172 -0.05 13.51 11.12
CA LEU A 172 1.27 14.10 10.92
C LEU A 172 1.20 15.62 10.76
N ALA A 173 0.22 16.13 10.01
CA ALA A 173 0.06 17.57 9.79
C ALA A 173 -0.38 18.33 11.04
N GLN A 174 -1.22 17.73 11.88
CA GLN A 174 -1.80 18.43 13.03
C GLN A 174 -1.05 18.21 14.34
N LEU A 175 -0.42 17.05 14.51
CA LEU A 175 0.17 16.64 15.78
C LEU A 175 1.71 16.62 15.77
N THR A 176 2.34 16.92 14.63
CA THR A 176 3.81 16.94 14.51
C THR A 176 4.30 18.22 13.85
N ASN A 177 5.62 18.40 13.87
CA ASN A 177 6.30 19.50 13.18
C ASN A 177 7.14 19.01 12.00
N TYR A 178 6.83 17.84 11.44
CA TYR A 178 7.50 17.38 10.24
C TYR A 178 7.21 18.28 9.03
N PRO A 179 8.10 18.31 8.03
CA PRO A 179 7.81 19.01 6.78
C PRO A 179 6.47 18.56 6.17
N ALA A 180 5.72 19.50 5.60
CA ALA A 180 4.42 19.23 4.97
C ALA A 180 4.49 18.13 3.91
N ASP A 181 5.66 17.95 3.27
CA ASP A 181 5.91 16.91 2.28
C ASP A 181 5.75 15.48 2.85
N VAL A 182 6.00 15.26 4.16
CA VAL A 182 5.78 13.96 4.81
C VAL A 182 4.30 13.64 4.86
N ALA A 183 3.49 14.54 5.41
CA ALA A 183 2.04 14.36 5.49
C ALA A 183 1.40 14.22 4.10
N ARG A 184 1.91 14.97 3.13
CA ARG A 184 1.47 14.89 1.74
C ARG A 184 1.82 13.53 1.10
N ALA A 185 3.04 13.05 1.24
CA ALA A 185 3.44 11.74 0.72
C ALA A 185 2.62 10.60 1.34
N VAL A 186 2.34 10.69 2.65
CA VAL A 186 1.48 9.74 3.36
C VAL A 186 0.05 9.75 2.80
N ALA A 187 -0.52 10.92 2.46
CA ALA A 187 -1.82 10.98 1.81
C ALA A 187 -1.84 10.37 0.39
N GLU A 188 -0.68 10.31 -0.28
CA GLU A 188 -0.56 9.97 -1.69
C GLU A 188 -0.06 8.52 -1.95
N HIS A 189 0.34 7.73 -0.93
CA HIS A 189 1.07 6.48 -1.14
C HIS A 189 0.26 5.36 -1.82
N HIS A 190 -1.06 5.43 -1.79
CA HIS A 190 -1.94 4.55 -2.56
C HIS A 190 -2.51 5.20 -3.82
N GLU A 191 -2.13 6.43 -4.12
CA GLU A 191 -2.47 7.05 -5.41
C GLU A 191 -1.67 6.42 -6.55
N ARG A 192 -2.18 6.53 -7.77
CA ARG A 192 -1.56 6.04 -9.00
C ARG A 192 -1.55 7.14 -10.05
N LEU A 193 -0.51 7.20 -10.86
CA LEU A 193 -0.33 8.27 -11.86
C LEU A 193 -1.47 8.32 -12.90
N ASP A 194 -2.13 7.20 -13.11
CA ASP A 194 -3.23 7.02 -14.05
C ASP A 194 -4.62 7.22 -13.42
N GLN A 195 -4.69 7.69 -12.18
CA GLN A 195 -5.92 7.92 -11.42
C GLN A 195 -6.65 6.63 -10.96
N SER A 196 -6.01 5.46 -11.07
CA SER A 196 -6.57 4.20 -10.57
C SER A 196 -6.43 4.02 -9.06
N GLY A 197 -5.66 4.88 -8.39
CA GLY A 197 -5.39 4.84 -6.97
C GLY A 197 -6.49 5.43 -6.09
N TYR A 198 -6.23 5.49 -4.79
CA TYR A 198 -7.10 6.05 -3.76
C TYR A 198 -6.30 6.85 -2.73
N PRO A 199 -6.95 7.70 -1.90
CA PRO A 199 -8.39 7.95 -1.79
C PRO A 199 -8.93 8.98 -2.77
N ASN A 200 -8.09 9.78 -3.46
CA ASN A 200 -8.50 10.95 -4.21
C ASN A 200 -8.43 10.77 -5.74
N ALA A 201 -7.91 9.65 -6.22
CA ALA A 201 -7.68 9.38 -7.64
C ALA A 201 -6.90 10.51 -8.34
N LEU A 202 -5.75 10.90 -7.76
CA LEU A 202 -4.94 12.02 -8.23
C LEU A 202 -4.31 11.73 -9.59
N ALA A 203 -4.37 12.70 -10.51
CA ALA A 203 -3.61 12.61 -11.75
C ALA A 203 -2.09 12.73 -11.47
N GLY A 204 -1.27 12.06 -12.27
CA GLY A 204 0.18 11.98 -12.06
C GLY A 204 0.89 13.34 -11.89
N GLY A 205 0.41 14.39 -12.55
CA GLY A 205 0.93 15.76 -12.38
C GLY A 205 0.63 16.41 -11.01
N GLN A 206 -0.33 15.85 -10.25
CA GLN A 206 -0.73 16.35 -8.94
C GLN A 206 0.03 15.68 -7.80
N MET A 207 0.57 14.47 -8.02
CA MET A 207 1.34 13.74 -7.01
C MET A 207 2.71 14.36 -6.78
N SER A 208 3.13 14.45 -5.52
CA SER A 208 4.48 14.85 -5.13
C SER A 208 5.53 13.81 -5.53
N THR A 209 6.78 14.23 -5.61
CA THR A 209 7.90 13.29 -5.85
C THR A 209 7.99 12.22 -4.76
N GLN A 210 7.79 12.59 -3.49
CA GLN A 210 7.80 11.66 -2.37
C GLN A 210 6.59 10.71 -2.42
N GLY A 211 5.40 11.19 -2.79
CA GLY A 211 4.21 10.37 -2.97
C GLY A 211 4.37 9.33 -4.08
N ARG A 212 4.93 9.72 -5.23
CA ARG A 212 5.23 8.78 -6.34
C ARG A 212 6.25 7.72 -5.95
N LEU A 213 7.31 8.11 -5.22
CA LEU A 213 8.31 7.19 -4.72
C LEU A 213 7.69 6.21 -3.72
N LEU A 214 6.91 6.73 -2.78
CA LEU A 214 6.27 5.93 -1.74
C LEU A 214 5.22 4.97 -2.32
N ALA A 215 4.48 5.38 -3.35
CA ALA A 215 3.56 4.50 -4.08
C ALA A 215 4.28 3.30 -4.74
N VAL A 216 5.48 3.50 -5.29
CA VAL A 216 6.31 2.40 -5.81
C VAL A 216 6.85 1.53 -4.67
N THR A 217 7.28 2.13 -3.57
CA THR A 217 7.75 1.42 -2.37
C THR A 217 6.67 0.49 -1.84
N GLU A 218 5.46 1.00 -1.63
CA GLU A 218 4.33 0.24 -1.12
C GLU A 218 3.92 -0.89 -2.06
N ALA A 219 3.77 -0.62 -3.35
CA ALA A 219 3.44 -1.65 -4.33
C ALA A 219 4.53 -2.74 -4.43
N THR A 220 5.81 -2.37 -4.26
CA THR A 220 6.92 -3.34 -4.19
C THR A 220 6.78 -4.26 -2.97
N LEU A 221 6.53 -3.69 -1.79
CA LEU A 221 6.38 -4.47 -0.56
C LEU A 221 5.15 -5.37 -0.62
N ASN A 222 4.04 -4.90 -1.16
CA ASN A 222 2.83 -5.68 -1.36
C ASN A 222 3.07 -6.90 -2.27
N ALA A 223 3.78 -6.71 -3.37
CA ALA A 223 4.13 -7.82 -4.26
C ALA A 223 5.05 -8.86 -3.58
N LEU A 224 5.91 -8.42 -2.66
CA LEU A 224 6.81 -9.29 -1.91
C LEU A 224 6.16 -10.05 -0.74
N ARG A 225 4.93 -9.72 -0.36
CA ARG A 225 4.13 -10.48 0.63
C ARG A 225 3.60 -11.81 0.06
N SER A 226 3.61 -11.99 -1.24
CA SER A 226 3.23 -13.25 -1.89
C SER A 226 4.14 -14.42 -1.44
N PRO A 227 3.65 -15.67 -1.43
CA PRO A 227 4.48 -16.84 -1.16
C PRO A 227 5.71 -16.95 -2.10
N TYR A 228 5.67 -16.27 -3.23
CA TYR A 228 6.76 -16.16 -4.20
C TYR A 228 7.57 -14.86 -4.03
N SER A 229 7.94 -14.50 -2.80
CA SER A 229 8.60 -13.22 -2.46
C SER A 229 9.97 -13.06 -3.13
N HIS A 230 9.95 -12.60 -4.38
CA HIS A 230 11.14 -12.33 -5.20
C HIS A 230 10.97 -11.01 -5.95
N LEU A 231 12.06 -10.25 -6.18
CA LEU A 231 12.02 -8.96 -6.89
C LEU A 231 11.43 -9.05 -8.30
N LEU A 232 11.43 -10.23 -8.93
CA LEU A 232 10.75 -10.44 -10.20
C LEU A 232 9.26 -10.11 -10.10
N HIS A 233 8.56 -10.64 -9.06
CA HIS A 233 7.14 -10.35 -8.83
C HIS A 233 6.89 -8.86 -8.64
N ALA A 234 7.71 -8.19 -7.84
CA ALA A 234 7.59 -6.73 -7.66
C ALA A 234 7.82 -5.98 -8.97
N SER A 235 8.83 -6.38 -9.76
CA SER A 235 9.08 -5.78 -11.08
C SER A 235 7.92 -5.97 -12.05
N VAL A 236 7.31 -7.16 -12.06
CA VAL A 236 6.14 -7.47 -12.88
C VAL A 236 4.92 -6.68 -12.41
N ALA A 237 4.62 -6.70 -11.11
CA ALA A 237 3.48 -5.98 -10.52
C ALA A 237 3.49 -4.48 -10.85
N LEU A 238 4.67 -3.84 -10.80
CA LEU A 238 4.83 -2.42 -11.12
C LEU A 238 4.67 -2.10 -12.61
N ARG A 239 4.75 -3.10 -13.49
CA ARG A 239 4.63 -2.96 -14.95
C ARG A 239 3.36 -3.58 -15.53
N ALA A 240 2.59 -4.28 -14.72
CA ALA A 240 1.39 -5.01 -15.15
C ALA A 240 0.34 -4.10 -15.81
N VAL A 241 0.22 -2.86 -15.34
CA VAL A 241 -0.64 -1.84 -15.95
C VAL A 241 0.21 -0.63 -16.31
N PRO A 242 0.38 -0.33 -17.61
CA PRO A 242 1.22 0.77 -18.06
C PRO A 242 0.75 2.13 -17.56
N GLY A 243 1.67 2.94 -17.07
CA GLY A 243 1.40 4.32 -16.64
C GLY A 243 0.89 4.48 -15.21
N GLU A 244 0.75 3.40 -14.43
CA GLU A 244 0.37 3.48 -13.01
C GLU A 244 1.44 4.13 -12.14
N PHE A 245 2.71 3.79 -12.38
CA PHE A 245 3.83 4.15 -11.52
C PHE A 245 4.88 5.00 -12.23
N ASP A 246 5.67 5.73 -11.45
CA ASP A 246 6.78 6.53 -11.94
C ASP A 246 7.94 5.64 -12.44
N LEU A 247 8.21 5.71 -13.75
CA LEU A 247 9.18 4.86 -14.43
C LEU A 247 10.63 5.03 -13.92
N VAL A 248 10.95 6.16 -13.28
CA VAL A 248 12.28 6.36 -12.67
C VAL A 248 12.50 5.36 -11.56
N TRP A 249 11.52 5.20 -10.67
CA TRP A 249 11.60 4.29 -9.52
C TRP A 249 11.34 2.85 -9.92
N VAL A 250 10.36 2.60 -10.79
CA VAL A 250 10.12 1.27 -11.39
C VAL A 250 11.39 0.72 -12.05
N GLY A 251 12.11 1.55 -12.80
CA GLY A 251 13.36 1.16 -13.43
C GLY A 251 14.44 0.67 -12.45
N LYS A 252 14.49 1.23 -11.23
CA LYS A 252 15.42 0.75 -10.20
C LYS A 252 15.06 -0.65 -9.68
N ILE A 253 13.77 -0.90 -9.45
CA ILE A 253 13.28 -2.24 -9.05
C ILE A 253 13.55 -3.26 -10.16
N THR A 254 13.18 -2.93 -11.40
CA THR A 254 13.39 -3.82 -12.56
C THR A 254 14.87 -4.13 -12.78
N GLN A 255 15.75 -3.14 -12.66
CA GLN A 255 17.19 -3.34 -12.78
C GLN A 255 17.73 -4.28 -11.70
N ALA A 256 17.27 -4.12 -10.45
CA ALA A 256 17.68 -5.00 -9.36
C ALA A 256 17.13 -6.43 -9.54
N ALA A 257 15.89 -6.57 -10.01
CA ALA A 257 15.29 -7.87 -10.33
C ALA A 257 16.07 -8.60 -11.44
N SER A 258 16.38 -7.92 -12.54
CA SER A 258 17.12 -8.49 -13.68
C SER A 258 18.56 -8.88 -13.34
N ALA A 259 19.14 -8.35 -12.27
CA ALA A 259 20.47 -8.73 -11.79
C ALA A 259 20.47 -10.00 -10.90
N GLN A 260 19.27 -10.51 -10.54
CA GLN A 260 19.12 -11.75 -9.77
C GLN A 260 19.18 -12.98 -10.67
N PRO A 261 19.54 -14.15 -10.11
CA PRO A 261 19.42 -15.41 -10.84
C PRO A 261 18.00 -15.60 -11.37
N PRO A 262 17.86 -16.22 -12.55
CA PRO A 262 16.53 -16.54 -13.10
C PRO A 262 15.71 -17.36 -12.10
N GLN A 263 14.43 -17.04 -11.99
CA GLN A 263 13.47 -17.82 -11.22
C GLN A 263 12.81 -18.86 -12.12
N SER A 264 12.46 -19.99 -11.54
CA SER A 264 11.64 -20.99 -12.22
C SER A 264 10.18 -20.75 -11.84
N ALA A 265 9.28 -20.90 -12.80
CA ALA A 265 7.85 -20.96 -12.53
C ALA A 265 7.55 -22.11 -11.55
N VAL A 266 6.57 -21.92 -10.70
CA VAL A 266 6.09 -22.95 -9.76
C VAL A 266 5.04 -23.83 -10.44
N MET A 267 4.24 -23.23 -11.34
CA MET A 267 3.21 -23.95 -12.10
C MET A 267 3.76 -24.54 -13.38
N GLU A 268 3.12 -25.64 -13.81
CA GLU A 268 3.39 -26.23 -15.12
C GLU A 268 2.86 -25.32 -16.25
N PRO A 269 3.50 -25.32 -17.43
CA PRO A 269 3.12 -24.43 -18.55
C PRO A 269 1.66 -24.57 -19.00
N GLU A 270 1.12 -25.79 -18.93
CA GLU A 270 -0.27 -26.09 -19.29
C GLU A 270 -1.26 -25.42 -18.31
N ASP A 271 -0.96 -25.42 -17.02
CA ASP A 271 -1.78 -24.79 -15.99
C ASP A 271 -1.76 -23.26 -16.15
N ILE A 272 -0.59 -22.68 -16.44
CA ILE A 272 -0.45 -21.25 -16.73
C ILE A 272 -1.32 -20.86 -17.95
N GLN A 273 -1.28 -21.64 -19.03
CA GLN A 273 -2.10 -21.38 -20.21
C GLN A 273 -3.60 -21.43 -19.90
N GLN A 274 -4.02 -22.41 -19.12
CA GLN A 274 -5.43 -22.54 -18.71
C GLN A 274 -5.89 -21.34 -17.88
N ARG A 275 -5.07 -20.90 -16.93
CA ARG A 275 -5.38 -19.73 -16.08
C ARG A 275 -5.41 -18.43 -16.89
N LEU A 276 -4.50 -18.24 -17.83
CA LEU A 276 -4.51 -17.07 -18.74
C LEU A 276 -5.76 -17.05 -19.63
N ALA A 277 -6.19 -18.19 -20.13
CA ALA A 277 -7.44 -18.28 -20.89
C ALA A 277 -8.65 -17.92 -20.00
N ALA A 278 -8.71 -18.46 -18.79
CA ALA A 278 -9.75 -18.13 -17.81
C ALA A 278 -9.74 -16.64 -17.45
N LEU A 279 -8.59 -16.02 -17.22
CA LEU A 279 -8.46 -14.60 -16.96
C LEU A 279 -9.02 -13.73 -18.12
N SER A 280 -8.70 -14.12 -19.37
CA SER A 280 -9.24 -13.42 -20.55
C SER A 280 -10.76 -13.47 -20.62
N GLU A 281 -11.35 -14.63 -20.32
CA GLU A 281 -12.81 -14.81 -20.27
C GLU A 281 -13.44 -14.03 -19.14
N VAL A 282 -12.83 -14.04 -17.95
CA VAL A 282 -13.31 -13.28 -16.79
C VAL A 282 -13.28 -11.79 -17.08
N LEU A 283 -12.20 -11.25 -17.65
CA LEU A 283 -12.12 -9.85 -18.04
C LEU A 283 -13.19 -9.47 -19.07
N ALA A 284 -13.41 -10.29 -20.11
CA ALA A 284 -14.43 -10.03 -21.12
C ALA A 284 -15.87 -10.10 -20.54
N SER A 285 -16.11 -11.04 -19.64
CA SER A 285 -17.39 -11.16 -18.92
C SER A 285 -17.62 -9.94 -18.01
N ALA A 286 -16.59 -9.51 -17.27
CA ALA A 286 -16.63 -8.33 -16.42
C ALA A 286 -17.01 -7.07 -17.19
N GLU A 287 -16.31 -6.79 -18.29
CA GLU A 287 -16.56 -5.64 -19.17
C GLU A 287 -18.00 -5.64 -19.71
N SER A 288 -18.45 -6.80 -20.21
CA SER A 288 -19.81 -6.94 -20.75
C SER A 288 -20.90 -6.68 -19.70
N ARG A 289 -20.72 -7.21 -18.48
CA ARG A 289 -21.70 -7.06 -17.38
C ARG A 289 -21.73 -5.64 -16.85
N VAL A 290 -20.57 -5.00 -16.66
CA VAL A 290 -20.51 -3.61 -16.21
C VAL A 290 -21.17 -2.71 -17.24
N SER A 291 -20.86 -2.87 -18.53
CA SER A 291 -21.48 -2.09 -19.60
C SER A 291 -22.98 -2.30 -19.71
N ALA A 292 -23.45 -3.56 -19.56
CA ALA A 292 -24.90 -3.85 -19.57
C ALA A 292 -25.65 -3.20 -18.39
N LEU A 293 -25.05 -3.18 -17.20
CA LEU A 293 -25.62 -2.54 -16.04
C LEU A 293 -25.58 -1.00 -16.16
N ALA A 294 -24.49 -0.45 -16.70
CA ALA A 294 -24.32 0.98 -16.93
C ALA A 294 -25.38 1.54 -17.90
N ALA A 295 -25.70 0.77 -18.95
CA ALA A 295 -26.75 1.15 -19.90
C ALA A 295 -28.16 1.24 -19.26
N GLN A 296 -28.40 0.62 -18.12
CA GLN A 296 -29.68 0.59 -17.40
C GLN A 296 -29.69 1.50 -16.17
N ALA A 297 -28.52 1.97 -15.73
CA ALA A 297 -28.35 2.76 -14.52
C ALA A 297 -28.95 4.15 -14.68
N GLN A 298 -29.95 4.49 -13.83
CA GLN A 298 -30.60 5.79 -13.82
C GLN A 298 -30.14 6.69 -12.66
N LEU A 299 -29.62 6.09 -11.60
CA LEU A 299 -29.13 6.82 -10.43
C LEU A 299 -27.69 7.30 -10.65
N PRO A 300 -27.40 8.61 -10.48
CA PRO A 300 -26.04 9.15 -10.69
C PRO A 300 -24.97 8.45 -9.86
N ALA A 301 -25.27 8.07 -8.62
CA ALA A 301 -24.32 7.36 -7.77
C ALA A 301 -23.97 5.96 -8.28
N LEU A 302 -24.96 5.23 -8.87
CA LEU A 302 -24.70 3.94 -9.51
C LEU A 302 -23.90 4.13 -10.80
N GLN A 303 -24.23 5.15 -11.61
CA GLN A 303 -23.48 5.49 -12.82
C GLN A 303 -22.01 5.77 -12.49
N GLN A 304 -21.73 6.58 -11.47
CA GLN A 304 -20.35 6.85 -11.02
C GLN A 304 -19.60 5.61 -10.56
N ALA A 305 -20.25 4.68 -9.86
CA ALA A 305 -19.63 3.41 -9.45
C ALA A 305 -19.29 2.54 -10.67
N LEU A 306 -20.16 2.49 -11.66
CA LEU A 306 -19.97 1.72 -12.89
C LEU A 306 -18.94 2.37 -13.82
N GLU A 307 -18.90 3.69 -13.94
CA GLU A 307 -17.85 4.43 -14.66
C GLU A 307 -16.47 4.16 -14.08
N LEU A 308 -16.35 4.11 -12.74
CA LEU A 308 -15.11 3.72 -12.09
C LEU A 308 -14.71 2.27 -12.41
N ALA A 309 -15.68 1.34 -12.35
CA ALA A 309 -15.42 -0.07 -12.68
C ALA A 309 -15.00 -0.22 -14.15
N GLU A 310 -15.68 0.44 -15.10
CA GLU A 310 -15.32 0.46 -16.52
C GLU A 310 -13.90 1.01 -16.74
N PHE A 311 -13.57 2.12 -16.08
CA PHE A 311 -12.25 2.72 -16.15
C PHE A 311 -11.16 1.74 -15.67
N LEU A 312 -11.32 1.14 -14.49
CA LEU A 312 -10.35 0.22 -13.90
C LEU A 312 -10.21 -1.07 -14.75
N LEU A 313 -11.32 -1.64 -15.22
CA LEU A 313 -11.31 -2.78 -16.15
C LEU A 313 -10.59 -2.44 -17.46
N GLY A 314 -10.84 -1.25 -18.01
CA GLY A 314 -10.14 -0.77 -19.21
C GLY A 314 -8.63 -0.66 -19.00
N ARG A 315 -8.16 -0.25 -17.80
CA ARG A 315 -6.74 -0.25 -17.45
C ARG A 315 -6.16 -1.68 -17.41
N LEU A 316 -6.85 -2.61 -16.78
CA LEU A 316 -6.45 -4.03 -16.77
C LEU A 316 -6.43 -4.62 -18.17
N ARG A 317 -7.43 -4.33 -18.99
CA ARG A 317 -7.48 -4.75 -20.40
C ARG A 317 -6.30 -4.20 -21.20
N THR A 318 -5.90 -2.97 -20.93
CA THR A 318 -4.69 -2.38 -21.55
C THR A 318 -3.45 -3.18 -21.15
N GLY A 319 -3.24 -3.44 -19.85
CA GLY A 319 -2.13 -4.27 -19.37
C GLY A 319 -2.12 -5.67 -20.01
N TRP A 320 -3.29 -6.32 -20.04
CA TRP A 320 -3.44 -7.62 -20.71
C TRP A 320 -3.06 -7.57 -22.19
N ASN A 321 -3.55 -6.58 -22.93
CA ASN A 321 -3.28 -6.45 -24.35
C ASN A 321 -1.80 -6.17 -24.63
N GLU A 322 -1.17 -5.30 -23.85
CA GLU A 322 0.24 -4.92 -24.01
C GLU A 322 1.21 -6.02 -23.57
N SER A 323 0.79 -6.93 -22.68
CA SER A 323 1.60 -8.10 -22.31
C SER A 323 1.84 -9.04 -23.50
N GLY A 324 0.93 -9.08 -24.47
CA GLY A 324 0.99 -9.98 -25.60
C GLY A 324 0.70 -11.46 -25.24
N LEU A 325 0.43 -11.79 -23.97
CA LEU A 325 0.23 -13.18 -23.49
C LEU A 325 -1.06 -13.84 -24.00
N TRP A 326 -1.96 -13.06 -24.58
CA TRP A 326 -3.11 -13.59 -25.34
C TRP A 326 -2.70 -14.30 -26.63
N ASN A 327 -1.46 -14.14 -27.10
CA ASN A 327 -0.92 -14.78 -28.30
C ASN A 327 -0.10 -16.02 -27.90
N PRO A 328 -0.50 -17.23 -28.32
CA PRO A 328 0.22 -18.47 -27.98
C PRO A 328 1.70 -18.48 -28.39
N SER A 329 2.05 -17.80 -29.50
CA SER A 329 3.45 -17.71 -29.94
C SER A 329 4.31 -16.84 -29.04
N ALA A 330 3.75 -15.76 -28.48
CA ALA A 330 4.43 -14.92 -27.50
C ALA A 330 4.62 -15.67 -26.18
N LEU A 331 3.62 -16.40 -25.76
CA LEU A 331 3.66 -17.22 -24.54
C LEU A 331 4.76 -18.30 -24.60
N LEU A 332 4.96 -18.98 -25.73
CA LEU A 332 6.02 -19.97 -25.90
C LEU A 332 7.44 -19.40 -25.80
N SER A 333 7.60 -18.10 -26.03
CA SER A 333 8.90 -17.40 -25.94
C SER A 333 9.08 -16.61 -24.65
N ALA A 334 8.02 -16.47 -23.84
CA ALA A 334 8.05 -15.72 -22.58
C ALA A 334 8.71 -16.54 -21.46
N ASP A 335 9.27 -15.85 -20.49
CA ASP A 335 9.74 -16.47 -19.25
C ASP A 335 8.53 -16.93 -18.41
N ALA A 336 8.44 -18.21 -18.11
CA ALA A 336 7.29 -18.78 -17.42
C ALA A 336 7.05 -18.17 -16.04
N ALA A 337 8.11 -17.79 -15.31
CA ALA A 337 7.98 -17.16 -14.02
C ALA A 337 7.45 -15.71 -14.13
N GLU A 338 7.83 -14.97 -15.19
CA GLU A 338 7.24 -13.64 -15.45
C GLU A 338 5.75 -13.76 -15.82
N VAL A 339 5.38 -14.77 -16.59
CA VAL A 339 3.98 -15.01 -16.98
C VAL A 339 3.12 -15.34 -15.77
N GLU A 340 3.61 -16.26 -14.91
CA GLU A 340 2.95 -16.63 -13.66
C GLU A 340 2.75 -15.40 -12.76
N ALA A 341 3.81 -14.59 -12.58
CA ALA A 341 3.75 -13.38 -11.77
C ALA A 341 2.77 -12.33 -12.33
N LEU A 342 2.69 -12.17 -13.65
CA LEU A 342 1.76 -11.25 -14.29
C LEU A 342 0.31 -11.73 -14.17
N GLU A 343 0.07 -13.01 -14.34
CA GLU A 343 -1.25 -13.60 -14.20
C GLU A 343 -1.78 -13.41 -12.77
N ASP A 344 -0.98 -13.75 -11.76
CA ASP A 344 -1.30 -13.50 -10.34
C ASP A 344 -1.64 -12.04 -10.06
N GLU A 345 -0.84 -11.10 -10.60
CA GLU A 345 -1.06 -9.67 -10.39
C GLU A 345 -2.35 -9.18 -11.05
N LEU A 346 -2.65 -9.63 -12.26
CA LEU A 346 -3.88 -9.24 -12.95
C LEU A 346 -5.14 -9.73 -12.21
N TYR A 347 -5.10 -10.96 -11.67
CA TYR A 347 -6.18 -11.44 -10.80
C TYR A 347 -6.32 -10.62 -9.51
N PHE A 348 -5.20 -10.28 -8.88
CA PHE A 348 -5.22 -9.41 -7.71
C PHE A 348 -5.86 -8.06 -8.02
N ARG A 349 -5.49 -7.44 -9.16
CA ARG A 349 -6.06 -6.16 -9.62
C ARG A 349 -7.55 -6.27 -9.93
N LEU A 350 -7.99 -7.37 -10.52
CA LEU A 350 -9.41 -7.59 -10.81
C LEU A 350 -10.25 -7.58 -9.52
N ARG A 351 -9.76 -8.21 -8.44
CA ARG A 351 -10.39 -8.11 -7.11
C ARG A 351 -10.40 -6.68 -6.57
N GLY A 352 -9.36 -5.91 -6.86
CA GLY A 352 -9.31 -4.47 -6.53
C GLY A 352 -10.42 -3.65 -7.21
N VAL A 353 -10.77 -3.97 -8.46
CA VAL A 353 -11.90 -3.33 -9.18
C VAL A 353 -13.22 -3.54 -8.45
N GLN A 354 -13.48 -4.77 -7.99
CA GLN A 354 -14.70 -5.09 -7.22
C GLN A 354 -14.80 -4.23 -5.96
N ARG A 355 -13.73 -4.18 -5.17
CA ARG A 355 -13.66 -3.41 -3.92
C ARG A 355 -13.87 -1.92 -4.17
N ALA A 356 -13.21 -1.36 -5.17
CA ALA A 356 -13.35 0.05 -5.52
C ALA A 356 -14.79 0.41 -5.96
N ALA A 357 -15.45 -0.46 -6.72
CA ALA A 357 -16.84 -0.28 -7.10
C ALA A 357 -17.79 -0.36 -5.89
N LEU A 358 -17.60 -1.36 -5.02
CA LEU A 358 -18.42 -1.56 -3.84
C LEU A 358 -18.29 -0.43 -2.80
N LEU A 359 -17.16 0.28 -2.73
CA LEU A 359 -17.03 1.47 -1.89
C LEU A 359 -18.09 2.53 -2.20
N ARG A 360 -18.56 2.60 -3.43
CA ARG A 360 -19.65 3.50 -3.84
C ARG A 360 -21.04 2.98 -3.46
N ALA A 361 -21.16 1.66 -3.16
CA ALA A 361 -22.47 1.06 -2.80
C ALA A 361 -23.06 1.63 -1.52
N GLY A 362 -22.25 2.08 -0.57
CA GLY A 362 -22.72 2.69 0.69
C GLY A 362 -23.59 3.95 0.53
N THR A 363 -23.57 4.58 -0.65
CA THR A 363 -24.40 5.75 -0.98
C THR A 363 -25.65 5.38 -1.78
N LEU A 364 -25.83 4.10 -2.12
CA LEU A 364 -26.93 3.60 -2.96
C LEU A 364 -28.11 3.12 -2.12
N PRO A 365 -29.36 3.27 -2.63
CA PRO A 365 -30.51 2.56 -2.08
C PRO A 365 -30.34 1.05 -2.20
N ALA A 366 -30.92 0.29 -1.27
CA ALA A 366 -30.73 -1.16 -1.14
C ALA A 366 -30.85 -1.97 -2.44
N PRO A 367 -31.86 -1.73 -3.35
CA PRO A 367 -31.94 -2.50 -4.59
C PRO A 367 -30.76 -2.30 -5.53
N GLN A 368 -30.21 -1.07 -5.64
CA GLN A 368 -29.07 -0.74 -6.49
C GLN A 368 -27.75 -1.19 -5.85
N ALA A 369 -27.63 -1.11 -4.52
CA ALA A 369 -26.51 -1.67 -3.80
C ALA A 369 -26.42 -3.19 -4.03
N GLN A 370 -27.56 -3.91 -4.01
CA GLN A 370 -27.59 -5.33 -4.29
C GLN A 370 -27.22 -5.65 -5.75
N GLN A 371 -27.67 -4.86 -6.72
CA GLN A 371 -27.29 -5.02 -8.13
C GLN A 371 -25.76 -4.90 -8.32
N LEU A 372 -25.14 -3.93 -7.63
CA LEU A 372 -23.71 -3.74 -7.69
C LEU A 372 -22.96 -4.88 -6.97
N GLN A 373 -23.48 -5.36 -5.83
CA GLN A 373 -22.95 -6.52 -5.13
C GLN A 373 -23.00 -7.78 -6.00
N ASP A 374 -24.17 -8.09 -6.61
CA ASP A 374 -24.34 -9.26 -7.49
C ASP A 374 -23.39 -9.21 -8.70
N LEU A 375 -23.16 -8.01 -9.25
CA LEU A 375 -22.14 -7.80 -10.28
C LEU A 375 -20.75 -8.18 -9.74
N CYS A 376 -20.35 -7.63 -8.60
CA CYS A 376 -19.05 -7.85 -8.01
C CYS A 376 -18.81 -9.32 -7.62
N ASP A 377 -19.80 -9.98 -7.03
CA ASP A 377 -19.73 -11.40 -6.68
C ASP A 377 -19.54 -12.27 -7.93
N SER A 378 -20.14 -11.88 -9.06
CA SER A 378 -19.95 -12.57 -10.33
C SER A 378 -18.54 -12.42 -10.91
N LEU A 379 -17.80 -11.39 -10.53
CA LEU A 379 -16.40 -11.17 -10.91
C LEU A 379 -15.44 -11.98 -10.01
N ALA A 380 -15.86 -12.30 -8.78
CA ALA A 380 -15.06 -13.10 -7.84
C ALA A 380 -15.07 -14.59 -8.19
N MET A 381 -16.15 -15.10 -8.81
CA MET A 381 -16.35 -16.53 -9.09
C MET A 381 -15.55 -17.06 -10.28
N GLY A 382 -14.71 -16.24 -10.90
CA GLY A 382 -13.84 -16.63 -12.03
C GLY A 382 -12.41 -17.01 -11.65
N GLY A 383 -12.10 -17.10 -10.35
CA GLY A 383 -10.76 -17.43 -9.83
C GLY A 383 -10.64 -18.84 -9.29
#